data_bd657fc7ede9af3aaa689606feb42532
#
_entry.id   bd657fc7ede9af3aaa689606feb42532
#
_cell.length_a   1.000
_cell.length_b   1.000
_cell.length_c   1.000
_cell.angle_alpha   90.00
_cell.angle_beta   90.00
_cell.angle_gamma   90.00
#
_symmetry.space_group_name_H-M   'P 1'
#
loop_
_entity.id
_entity.type
_entity.pdbx_description
1 polymer ?
#
loop_
_entity_poly.entity_id
_entity_poly.type
_entity_poly.pdbx_seq_one_letter_code
_entity_poly.pdbx_strand_id
1 'polypeptide(L)'
;MSTNSKLSRVADNIRILSAAMVEKSKSGHPGGAMGGADFITVLYAEFLRYDPSNMRYPFRDRFFLDPGHMSPMLYSTLSLAGFYTTEDLQSLRQWGSITPGHPEVDVLHGVENTSGPLGQGHAMALGAAIAERFLVARFGEWMAHKTYAYISDGGVEEEISQGVGRIAGHLGLSNFIMYYDANNVQLSTKVDEVDTENVAMKYEAWGWNVLTIDGNNINEIREALVAANSETERPTLIIGRTVMGKGAVAADGSSFEDRVSTHGQPLSAAGADFAATVKHLGLSLIHISEPTRLRRIS
;
A
#
# COMPACT_ATOMS: atom_id res chain seq x y z
N MET A 1 18.03 17.80 -7.18
CA MET A 1 16.74 17.46 -6.56
C MET A 1 17.01 16.91 -5.18
N SER A 2 16.25 17.34 -4.16
CA SER A 2 16.31 16.76 -2.81
C SER A 2 15.81 15.31 -2.82
N THR A 3 16.14 14.53 -1.79
CA THR A 3 15.63 13.14 -1.66
C THR A 3 14.11 13.10 -1.69
N ASN A 4 13.44 14.00 -0.97
CA ASN A 4 11.97 14.09 -0.96
C ASN A 4 11.39 14.38 -2.35
N SER A 5 12.02 15.27 -3.14
CA SER A 5 11.59 15.55 -4.52
C SER A 5 11.67 14.31 -5.43
N LYS A 6 12.66 13.43 -5.19
CA LYS A 6 12.76 12.17 -5.93
C LYS A 6 11.65 11.18 -5.51
N LEU A 7 11.39 11.07 -4.21
CA LEU A 7 10.32 10.20 -3.69
C LEU A 7 8.94 10.67 -4.15
N SER A 8 8.65 11.99 -4.10
CA SER A 8 7.41 12.53 -4.66
C SER A 8 7.24 12.15 -6.13
N ARG A 9 8.33 12.21 -6.90
CA ARG A 9 8.30 11.82 -8.32
C ARG A 9 8.02 10.34 -8.52
N VAL A 10 8.58 9.48 -7.65
CA VAL A 10 8.28 8.05 -7.67
C VAL A 10 6.82 7.79 -7.32
N ALA A 11 6.28 8.45 -6.30
CA ALA A 11 4.88 8.34 -5.92
C ALA A 11 3.95 8.78 -7.08
N ASP A 12 4.28 9.87 -7.78
CA ASP A 12 3.52 10.30 -8.95
C ASP A 12 3.59 9.29 -10.11
N ASN A 13 4.72 8.61 -10.30
CA ASN A 13 4.82 7.51 -11.26
C ASN A 13 3.91 6.34 -10.86
N ILE A 14 3.85 5.97 -9.58
CA ILE A 14 2.93 4.92 -9.09
C ILE A 14 1.48 5.32 -9.34
N ARG A 15 1.09 6.58 -9.07
CA ARG A 15 -0.25 7.12 -9.36
C ARG A 15 -0.63 6.95 -10.83
N ILE A 16 0.27 7.39 -11.72
CA ILE A 16 0.03 7.35 -13.16
C ILE A 16 -0.03 5.92 -13.69
N LEU A 17 0.91 5.05 -13.30
CA LEU A 17 0.92 3.66 -13.71
C LEU A 17 -0.35 2.94 -13.22
N SER A 18 -0.76 3.16 -11.96
CA SER A 18 -1.99 2.60 -11.41
C SER A 18 -3.23 3.04 -12.19
N ALA A 19 -3.35 4.33 -12.46
CA ALA A 19 -4.45 4.86 -13.26
C ALA A 19 -4.42 4.31 -14.69
N ALA A 20 -3.25 4.26 -15.33
CA ALA A 20 -3.09 3.75 -16.71
C ALA A 20 -3.46 2.27 -16.84
N MET A 21 -3.08 1.43 -15.87
CA MET A 21 -3.47 0.02 -15.83
C MET A 21 -4.99 -0.13 -15.81
N VAL A 22 -5.66 0.63 -14.96
CA VAL A 22 -7.12 0.61 -14.82
C VAL A 22 -7.82 1.20 -16.04
N GLU A 23 -7.29 2.30 -16.61
CA GLU A 23 -7.83 2.87 -17.86
C GLU A 23 -7.76 1.86 -19.02
N LYS A 24 -6.64 1.14 -19.15
CA LYS A 24 -6.46 0.15 -20.21
C LYS A 24 -7.35 -1.06 -20.03
N SER A 25 -7.44 -1.61 -18.82
CA SER A 25 -8.26 -2.78 -18.52
C SER A 25 -9.78 -2.48 -18.51
N LYS A 26 -10.15 -1.20 -18.45
CA LYS A 26 -11.54 -0.72 -18.26
C LYS A 26 -12.18 -1.28 -16.97
N SER A 27 -11.37 -1.70 -16.02
CA SER A 27 -11.83 -2.33 -14.77
C SER A 27 -10.75 -2.22 -13.71
N GLY A 28 -11.11 -1.84 -12.49
CA GLY A 28 -10.18 -1.78 -11.36
C GLY A 28 -10.42 -0.57 -10.46
N HIS A 29 -9.48 -0.37 -9.51
CA HIS A 29 -9.63 0.58 -8.42
C HIS A 29 -8.43 1.55 -8.41
N PRO A 30 -8.51 2.69 -9.11
CA PRO A 30 -7.37 3.62 -9.17
C PRO A 30 -7.27 4.53 -7.93
N GLY A 31 -8.40 4.86 -7.29
CA GLY A 31 -8.46 5.92 -6.29
C GLY A 31 -7.59 5.66 -5.05
N GLY A 32 -7.77 4.53 -4.38
CA GLY A 32 -6.93 4.13 -3.24
C GLY A 32 -5.47 3.91 -3.65
N ALA A 33 -5.23 3.30 -4.83
CA ALA A 33 -3.89 3.10 -5.37
C ALA A 33 -3.13 4.42 -5.57
N MET A 34 -3.82 5.49 -5.98
CA MET A 34 -3.25 6.84 -6.09
C MET A 34 -3.04 7.48 -4.72
N GLY A 35 -3.97 7.29 -3.77
CA GLY A 35 -3.88 7.83 -2.41
C GLY A 35 -2.69 7.27 -1.63
N GLY A 36 -2.49 5.96 -1.68
CA GLY A 36 -1.43 5.24 -0.93
C GLY A 36 -0.03 5.33 -1.52
N ALA A 37 0.15 5.98 -2.68
CA ALA A 37 1.41 5.98 -3.42
C ALA A 37 2.59 6.58 -2.64
N ASP A 38 2.38 7.58 -1.78
CA ASP A 38 3.45 8.18 -0.98
C ASP A 38 3.98 7.19 0.07
N PHE A 39 3.07 6.54 0.81
CA PHE A 39 3.47 5.56 1.83
C PHE A 39 4.25 4.40 1.24
N ILE A 40 3.71 3.76 0.19
CA ILE A 40 4.36 2.60 -0.41
C ILE A 40 5.74 2.96 -1.01
N THR A 41 5.87 4.19 -1.54
CA THR A 41 7.14 4.71 -2.05
C THR A 41 8.19 4.80 -0.94
N VAL A 42 7.85 5.44 0.19
CA VAL A 42 8.79 5.60 1.32
C VAL A 42 9.15 4.23 1.91
N LEU A 43 8.16 3.36 2.09
CA LEU A 43 8.38 2.02 2.62
C LEU A 43 9.38 1.22 1.76
N TYR A 44 9.15 1.11 0.46
CA TYR A 44 10.00 0.31 -0.44
C TYR A 44 11.36 0.94 -0.73
N ALA A 45 11.45 2.28 -0.71
CA ALA A 45 12.71 2.98 -0.99
C ALA A 45 13.65 3.06 0.22
N GLU A 46 13.12 3.18 1.44
CA GLU A 46 13.94 3.53 2.60
C GLU A 46 13.90 2.51 3.75
N PHE A 47 12.84 1.69 3.89
CA PHE A 47 12.65 0.84 5.07
C PHE A 47 12.61 -0.65 4.77
N LEU A 48 11.83 -1.09 3.79
CA LEU A 48 11.64 -2.50 3.50
C LEU A 48 12.95 -3.16 3.05
N ARG A 49 13.41 -4.15 3.79
CA ARG A 49 14.62 -4.91 3.44
C ARG A 49 14.25 -6.07 2.52
N TYR A 50 14.62 -5.96 1.27
CA TYR A 50 14.42 -7.01 0.27
C TYR A 50 15.55 -6.97 -0.77
N ASP A 51 15.73 -8.09 -1.47
CA ASP A 51 16.68 -8.21 -2.57
C ASP A 51 15.93 -8.67 -3.83
N PRO A 52 15.75 -7.78 -4.82
CA PRO A 52 15.06 -8.14 -6.07
C PRO A 52 15.71 -9.29 -6.83
N SER A 53 17.01 -9.51 -6.64
CA SER A 53 17.74 -10.62 -7.28
C SER A 53 17.59 -11.94 -6.52
N ASN A 54 17.13 -11.91 -5.27
CA ASN A 54 16.98 -13.08 -4.41
C ASN A 54 15.78 -12.97 -3.45
N MET A 55 14.58 -13.01 -3.98
CA MET A 55 13.35 -12.96 -3.15
C MET A 55 13.12 -14.21 -2.31
N ARG A 56 13.92 -15.26 -2.46
CA ARG A 56 13.90 -16.42 -1.55
C ARG A 56 14.75 -16.22 -0.31
N TYR A 57 15.48 -15.11 -0.21
CA TYR A 57 16.25 -14.77 1.00
C TYR A 57 15.33 -14.75 2.23
N PRO A 58 15.56 -15.63 3.23
CA PRO A 58 14.59 -15.87 4.30
C PRO A 58 14.47 -14.73 5.31
N PHE A 59 15.49 -13.86 5.39
CA PHE A 59 15.56 -12.77 6.38
C PHE A 59 15.11 -11.41 5.83
N ARG A 60 14.51 -11.39 4.64
CA ARG A 60 13.90 -10.19 4.12
C ARG A 60 12.64 -9.84 4.90
N ASP A 61 12.33 -8.56 4.97
CA ASP A 61 11.04 -8.12 5.49
C ASP A 61 9.89 -8.62 4.62
N ARG A 62 8.69 -8.65 5.17
CA ARG A 62 7.47 -9.09 4.50
C ARG A 62 6.49 -7.93 4.36
N PHE A 63 5.90 -7.78 3.19
CA PHE A 63 4.85 -6.79 2.95
C PHE A 63 3.57 -7.48 2.48
N PHE A 64 2.49 -7.29 3.23
CA PHE A 64 1.17 -7.85 2.96
C PHE A 64 0.20 -6.76 2.54
N LEU A 65 -0.40 -6.90 1.37
CA LEU A 65 -1.47 -6.03 0.89
C LEU A 65 -2.82 -6.67 1.23
N ASP A 66 -3.55 -6.12 2.21
CA ASP A 66 -4.90 -6.58 2.54
C ASP A 66 -5.93 -6.15 1.49
N PRO A 67 -6.04 -4.85 1.11
CA PRO A 67 -6.99 -4.44 0.09
C PRO A 67 -6.53 -4.86 -1.31
N GLY A 68 -6.80 -6.12 -1.67
CA GLY A 68 -6.37 -6.70 -2.95
C GLY A 68 -6.81 -5.91 -4.17
N HIS A 69 -7.92 -5.18 -4.08
CA HIS A 69 -8.38 -4.26 -5.11
C HIS A 69 -7.39 -3.11 -5.41
N MET A 70 -6.48 -2.80 -4.47
CA MET A 70 -5.38 -1.85 -4.67
C MET A 70 -4.16 -2.48 -5.37
N SER A 71 -4.32 -3.65 -5.99
CA SER A 71 -3.29 -4.31 -6.79
C SER A 71 -2.54 -3.40 -7.77
N PRO A 72 -3.15 -2.39 -8.43
CA PRO A 72 -2.42 -1.48 -9.30
C PRO A 72 -1.30 -0.72 -8.58
N MET A 73 -1.48 -0.34 -7.30
CA MET A 73 -0.42 0.28 -6.50
C MET A 73 0.74 -0.69 -6.28
N LEU A 74 0.44 -1.93 -5.88
CA LEU A 74 1.45 -2.95 -5.64
C LEU A 74 2.25 -3.27 -6.90
N TYR A 75 1.57 -3.58 -8.01
CA TYR A 75 2.25 -3.90 -9.27
C TYR A 75 3.06 -2.74 -9.83
N SER A 76 2.56 -1.50 -9.71
CA SER A 76 3.32 -0.30 -10.10
C SER A 76 4.59 -0.16 -9.27
N THR A 77 4.51 -0.36 -7.96
CA THR A 77 5.65 -0.33 -7.04
C THR A 77 6.66 -1.42 -7.38
N LEU A 78 6.19 -2.65 -7.56
CA LEU A 78 7.03 -3.80 -7.88
C LEU A 78 7.65 -3.69 -9.29
N SER A 79 6.97 -3.06 -10.24
CA SER A 79 7.56 -2.73 -11.56
C SER A 79 8.72 -1.74 -11.43
N LEU A 80 8.56 -0.69 -10.62
CA LEU A 80 9.65 0.25 -10.35
C LEU A 80 10.81 -0.40 -9.58
N ALA A 81 10.54 -1.44 -8.79
CA ALA A 81 11.55 -2.27 -8.14
C ALA A 81 12.21 -3.30 -9.09
N GLY A 82 11.67 -3.48 -10.31
CA GLY A 82 12.25 -4.34 -11.34
C GLY A 82 11.67 -5.74 -11.45
N PHE A 83 10.53 -6.03 -10.78
CA PHE A 83 9.86 -7.34 -10.80
C PHE A 83 8.89 -7.53 -11.98
N TYR A 84 8.26 -6.46 -12.44
CA TYR A 84 7.29 -6.48 -13.54
C TYR A 84 7.74 -5.58 -14.67
N THR A 85 7.47 -6.00 -15.89
CA THR A 85 7.68 -5.18 -17.09
C THR A 85 6.47 -4.25 -17.32
N THR A 86 6.63 -3.30 -18.25
CA THR A 86 5.51 -2.45 -18.67
C THR A 86 4.40 -3.28 -19.35
N GLU A 87 4.77 -4.33 -20.08
CA GLU A 87 3.86 -5.27 -20.73
C GLU A 87 3.02 -6.03 -19.71
N ASP A 88 3.62 -6.46 -18.60
CA ASP A 88 2.91 -7.11 -17.48
C ASP A 88 1.87 -6.16 -16.89
N LEU A 89 2.23 -4.89 -16.66
CA LEU A 89 1.30 -3.89 -16.17
C LEU A 89 0.14 -3.64 -17.13
N GLN A 90 0.43 -3.63 -18.43
CA GLN A 90 -0.58 -3.43 -19.48
C GLN A 90 -1.58 -4.59 -19.60
N SER A 91 -1.27 -5.75 -19.04
CA SER A 91 -2.11 -6.95 -19.04
C SER A 91 -2.94 -7.13 -17.77
N LEU A 92 -3.09 -6.08 -16.93
CA LEU A 92 -3.93 -6.11 -15.74
C LEU A 92 -5.30 -6.72 -16.04
N ARG A 93 -5.72 -7.73 -15.23
CA ARG A 93 -7.03 -8.41 -15.35
C ARG A 93 -7.26 -9.14 -16.66
N GLN A 94 -6.23 -9.36 -17.48
CA GLN A 94 -6.36 -10.19 -18.68
C GLN A 94 -6.19 -11.68 -18.33
N TRP A 95 -6.87 -12.55 -19.06
CA TRP A 95 -6.74 -13.99 -18.87
C TRP A 95 -5.30 -14.45 -19.09
N GLY A 96 -4.78 -15.22 -18.13
CA GLY A 96 -3.39 -15.70 -18.17
C GLY A 96 -2.31 -14.68 -17.81
N SER A 97 -2.70 -13.46 -17.42
CA SER A 97 -1.77 -12.43 -16.96
C SER A 97 -1.21 -12.76 -15.58
N ILE A 98 0.04 -12.34 -15.33
CA ILE A 98 0.66 -12.38 -14.00
C ILE A 98 0.29 -11.16 -13.13
N THR A 99 -0.61 -10.29 -13.62
CA THR A 99 -1.17 -9.14 -12.91
C THR A 99 -2.69 -9.27 -12.76
N PRO A 100 -3.20 -10.29 -12.01
CA PRO A 100 -4.62 -10.42 -11.76
C PRO A 100 -5.20 -9.22 -11.00
N GLY A 101 -6.49 -9.03 -11.07
CA GLY A 101 -7.19 -7.89 -10.45
C GLY A 101 -7.06 -7.81 -8.93
N HIS A 102 -6.88 -8.96 -8.28
CA HIS A 102 -6.48 -9.12 -6.89
C HIS A 102 -5.22 -9.97 -6.88
N PRO A 103 -4.17 -9.60 -6.14
CA PRO A 103 -2.90 -10.32 -6.19
C PRO A 103 -3.06 -11.77 -5.73
N GLU A 104 -2.36 -12.66 -6.39
CA GLU A 104 -2.10 -14.02 -5.93
C GLU A 104 -0.67 -14.13 -5.45
N VAL A 105 -0.42 -14.98 -4.45
CA VAL A 105 0.92 -15.17 -3.89
C VAL A 105 1.92 -15.54 -4.99
N ASP A 106 2.92 -14.69 -5.15
CA ASP A 106 4.04 -14.89 -6.07
C ASP A 106 5.30 -14.25 -5.47
N VAL A 107 5.92 -14.97 -4.57
CA VAL A 107 7.08 -14.51 -3.82
C VAL A 107 8.22 -14.10 -4.74
N LEU A 108 8.38 -14.74 -5.90
CA LEU A 108 9.45 -14.40 -6.84
C LEU A 108 9.26 -13.02 -7.49
N HIS A 109 8.02 -12.59 -7.64
CA HIS A 109 7.68 -11.25 -8.11
C HIS A 109 7.34 -10.26 -6.98
N GLY A 110 7.59 -10.64 -5.70
CA GLY A 110 7.44 -9.75 -4.56
C GLY A 110 6.04 -9.70 -3.94
N VAL A 111 5.14 -10.63 -4.30
CA VAL A 111 3.79 -10.73 -3.76
C VAL A 111 3.73 -11.78 -2.66
N GLU A 112 3.55 -11.35 -1.41
CA GLU A 112 3.60 -12.24 -0.23
C GLU A 112 2.30 -12.99 0.04
N ASN A 113 1.16 -12.48 -0.42
CA ASN A 113 -0.14 -13.07 -0.12
C ASN A 113 -1.12 -13.00 -1.27
N THR A 114 -1.96 -14.02 -1.38
CA THR A 114 -3.21 -13.93 -2.12
C THR A 114 -4.18 -13.06 -1.34
N SER A 115 -4.77 -12.08 -2.00
CA SER A 115 -5.61 -11.06 -1.39
C SER A 115 -6.92 -10.93 -2.19
N GLY A 116 -7.94 -10.37 -1.57
CA GLY A 116 -9.27 -10.19 -2.19
C GLY A 116 -10.30 -9.99 -1.11
N PRO A 117 -10.65 -11.01 -0.31
CA PRO A 117 -11.46 -10.81 0.88
C PRO A 117 -10.72 -9.93 1.89
N LEU A 118 -11.31 -8.79 2.26
CA LEU A 118 -10.73 -7.84 3.21
C LEU A 118 -10.53 -8.48 4.59
N GLY A 119 -9.50 -8.04 5.32
CA GLY A 119 -9.11 -8.57 6.61
C GLY A 119 -8.24 -9.84 6.56
N GLN A 120 -8.29 -10.62 5.48
CA GLN A 120 -7.49 -11.86 5.37
C GLN A 120 -5.99 -11.59 5.22
N GLY A 121 -5.59 -10.56 4.47
CA GLY A 121 -4.19 -10.13 4.37
C GLY A 121 -3.61 -9.73 5.72
N HIS A 122 -4.41 -9.10 6.54
CA HIS A 122 -4.16 -8.79 7.94
C HIS A 122 -3.85 -10.05 8.77
N ALA A 123 -4.72 -11.06 8.67
CA ALA A 123 -4.54 -12.32 9.41
C ALA A 123 -3.29 -13.08 8.94
N MET A 124 -2.99 -13.05 7.63
CA MET A 124 -1.76 -13.62 7.08
C MET A 124 -0.51 -12.90 7.59
N ALA A 125 -0.54 -11.57 7.67
CA ALA A 125 0.56 -10.76 8.22
C ALA A 125 0.78 -11.06 9.71
N LEU A 126 -0.29 -11.20 10.50
CA LEU A 126 -0.21 -11.65 11.90
C LEU A 126 0.48 -13.00 12.00
N GLY A 127 0.09 -13.97 11.17
CA GLY A 127 0.71 -15.29 11.14
C GLY A 127 2.21 -15.24 10.83
N ALA A 128 2.61 -14.39 9.87
CA ALA A 128 4.02 -14.16 9.54
C ALA A 128 4.80 -13.53 10.70
N ALA A 129 4.22 -12.53 11.38
CA ALA A 129 4.86 -11.89 12.55
C ALA A 129 5.03 -12.86 13.72
N ILE A 130 4.07 -13.73 13.99
CA ILE A 130 4.18 -14.80 14.99
C ILE A 130 5.28 -15.81 14.59
N ALA A 131 5.31 -16.21 13.32
CA ALA A 131 6.31 -17.15 12.83
C ALA A 131 7.72 -16.59 12.95
N GLU A 132 7.94 -15.32 12.66
CA GLU A 132 9.23 -14.66 12.86
C GLU A 132 9.66 -14.71 14.33
N ARG A 133 8.80 -14.36 15.30
CA ARG A 133 9.12 -14.45 16.73
C ARG A 133 9.48 -15.86 17.16
N PHE A 134 8.79 -16.86 16.62
CA PHE A 134 9.14 -18.26 16.86
C PHE A 134 10.54 -18.61 16.31
N LEU A 135 10.85 -18.14 15.09
CA LEU A 135 12.16 -18.39 14.46
C LEU A 135 13.29 -17.71 15.24
N VAL A 136 13.10 -16.46 15.66
CA VAL A 136 14.07 -15.72 16.47
C VAL A 136 14.31 -16.43 17.81
N ALA A 137 13.25 -16.81 18.52
CA ALA A 137 13.37 -17.52 19.79
C ALA A 137 14.09 -18.86 19.66
N ARG A 138 13.95 -19.55 18.53
CA ARG A 138 14.53 -20.88 18.31
C ARG A 138 15.95 -20.83 17.75
N PHE A 139 16.24 -19.88 16.86
CA PHE A 139 17.47 -19.86 16.08
C PHE A 139 18.34 -18.62 16.32
N GLY A 140 17.83 -17.60 17.01
CA GLY A 140 18.54 -16.37 17.37
C GLY A 140 18.18 -15.15 16.53
N GLU A 141 18.66 -13.99 16.97
CA GLU A 141 18.33 -12.65 16.43
C GLU A 141 18.69 -12.44 14.95
N TRP A 142 19.57 -13.25 14.40
CA TRP A 142 19.91 -13.20 12.98
C TRP A 142 18.73 -13.56 12.04
N MET A 143 17.69 -14.18 12.61
CA MET A 143 16.44 -14.47 11.91
C MET A 143 15.47 -13.27 11.88
N ALA A 144 15.75 -12.21 12.65
CA ALA A 144 14.81 -11.12 12.85
C ALA A 144 14.53 -10.33 11.56
N HIS A 145 13.25 -10.13 11.28
CA HIS A 145 12.76 -9.29 10.20
C HIS A 145 11.40 -8.68 10.56
N LYS A 146 11.03 -7.60 9.86
CA LYS A 146 9.76 -6.93 10.09
C LYS A 146 8.67 -7.48 9.16
N THR A 147 7.44 -7.45 9.65
CA THR A 147 6.23 -7.70 8.87
C THR A 147 5.45 -6.40 8.76
N TYR A 148 5.23 -5.94 7.53
CA TYR A 148 4.43 -4.77 7.23
C TYR A 148 3.10 -5.21 6.61
N ALA A 149 2.01 -4.58 7.01
CA ALA A 149 0.70 -4.77 6.38
C ALA A 149 0.10 -3.43 5.99
N TYR A 150 -0.58 -3.40 4.86
CA TYR A 150 -1.36 -2.27 4.39
C TYR A 150 -2.83 -2.64 4.45
N ILE A 151 -3.65 -1.84 5.11
CA ILE A 151 -5.08 -2.07 5.29
C ILE A 151 -5.88 -0.82 4.90
N SER A 152 -7.08 -1.01 4.39
CA SER A 152 -8.03 0.04 4.01
C SER A 152 -9.16 0.20 5.04
N ASP A 153 -10.02 1.20 4.84
CA ASP A 153 -11.20 1.44 5.67
C ASP A 153 -12.05 0.16 5.81
N GLY A 154 -12.50 -0.45 4.72
CA GLY A 154 -13.28 -1.69 4.78
C GLY A 154 -12.51 -2.86 5.39
N GLY A 155 -11.17 -2.91 5.26
CA GLY A 155 -10.36 -3.93 5.92
C GLY A 155 -10.35 -3.78 7.44
N VAL A 156 -10.30 -2.57 7.96
CA VAL A 156 -10.34 -2.29 9.41
C VAL A 156 -11.69 -2.64 10.01
N GLU A 157 -12.78 -2.52 9.25
CA GLU A 157 -14.14 -2.84 9.68
C GLU A 157 -14.40 -4.34 9.79
N GLU A 158 -13.66 -5.19 9.08
CA GLU A 158 -13.86 -6.63 9.08
C GLU A 158 -13.66 -7.27 10.46
N GLU A 159 -14.55 -8.20 10.86
CA GLU A 159 -14.49 -8.89 12.14
C GLU A 159 -13.19 -9.66 12.37
N ILE A 160 -12.61 -10.24 11.31
CA ILE A 160 -11.31 -10.93 11.40
C ILE A 160 -10.20 -9.95 11.79
N SER A 161 -10.26 -8.70 11.36
CA SER A 161 -9.30 -7.64 11.71
C SER A 161 -9.34 -7.30 13.19
N GLN A 162 -10.52 -7.37 13.84
CA GLN A 162 -10.66 -7.20 15.29
C GLN A 162 -9.89 -8.30 16.04
N GLY A 163 -10.01 -9.55 15.58
CA GLY A 163 -9.25 -10.69 16.13
C GLY A 163 -7.73 -10.49 15.97
N VAL A 164 -7.29 -10.07 14.80
CA VAL A 164 -5.88 -9.78 14.51
C VAL A 164 -5.33 -8.70 15.43
N GLY A 165 -6.03 -7.57 15.56
CA GLY A 165 -5.62 -6.46 16.42
C GLY A 165 -5.44 -6.89 17.89
N ARG A 166 -6.42 -7.61 18.44
CA ARG A 166 -6.36 -8.13 19.82
C ARG A 166 -5.22 -9.11 20.05
N ILE A 167 -5.01 -10.06 19.14
CA ILE A 167 -3.95 -11.07 19.27
C ILE A 167 -2.57 -10.42 19.17
N ALA A 168 -2.35 -9.54 18.19
CA ALA A 168 -1.07 -8.87 18.01
C ALA A 168 -0.68 -8.01 19.23
N GLY A 169 -1.64 -7.23 19.76
CA GLY A 169 -1.42 -6.44 20.97
C GLY A 169 -1.15 -7.30 22.19
N HIS A 170 -1.94 -8.38 22.40
CA HIS A 170 -1.73 -9.31 23.52
C HIS A 170 -0.35 -9.98 23.48
N LEU A 171 0.14 -10.33 22.31
CA LEU A 171 1.45 -10.97 22.12
C LEU A 171 2.62 -9.97 22.09
N GLY A 172 2.36 -8.66 22.09
CA GLY A 172 3.40 -7.63 22.02
C GLY A 172 4.28 -7.74 20.76
N LEU A 173 3.67 -7.95 19.59
CA LEU A 173 4.41 -8.22 18.34
C LEU A 173 5.07 -6.96 17.78
N SER A 174 6.17 -6.50 18.36
CA SER A 174 6.89 -5.31 17.93
C SER A 174 7.55 -5.42 16.53
N ASN A 175 7.56 -6.60 15.95
CA ASN A 175 7.96 -6.86 14.57
C ASN A 175 6.81 -6.65 13.57
N PHE A 176 5.58 -6.36 14.03
CA PHE A 176 4.40 -6.14 13.22
C PHE A 176 4.05 -4.66 13.12
N ILE A 177 4.16 -4.09 11.92
CA ILE A 177 3.87 -2.69 11.62
C ILE A 177 2.74 -2.65 10.59
N MET A 178 1.67 -1.98 10.93
CA MET A 178 0.47 -1.86 10.13
C MET A 178 0.25 -0.43 9.69
N TYR A 179 -0.02 -0.23 8.42
CA TYR A 179 -0.44 1.05 7.88
C TYR A 179 -1.92 0.99 7.51
N TYR A 180 -2.72 1.83 8.13
CA TYR A 180 -4.12 2.03 7.80
C TYR A 180 -4.27 3.25 6.91
N ASP A 181 -4.73 3.03 5.67
CA ASP A 181 -5.09 4.04 4.68
C ASP A 181 -6.48 4.60 4.99
N ALA A 182 -6.51 5.61 5.84
CA ALA A 182 -7.75 6.25 6.31
C ALA A 182 -8.16 7.36 5.32
N ASN A 183 -8.76 6.99 4.19
CA ASN A 183 -9.18 7.93 3.15
C ASN A 183 -10.67 8.30 3.21
N ASN A 184 -11.41 7.72 4.14
CA ASN A 184 -12.84 7.97 4.35
C ASN A 184 -13.73 7.65 3.14
N VAL A 185 -13.28 6.79 2.20
CA VAL A 185 -14.07 6.43 1.01
C VAL A 185 -14.20 4.93 0.86
N GLN A 186 -15.43 4.47 0.79
CA GLN A 186 -15.80 3.10 0.46
C GLN A 186 -16.35 3.01 -0.98
N LEU A 187 -16.82 1.81 -1.38
CA LEU A 187 -17.28 1.58 -2.77
C LEU A 187 -18.44 2.48 -3.16
N SER A 188 -19.35 2.79 -2.24
CA SER A 188 -20.60 3.48 -2.53
C SER A 188 -20.89 4.69 -1.64
N THR A 189 -20.07 4.93 -0.60
CA THR A 189 -20.33 6.01 0.38
C THR A 189 -19.04 6.46 1.09
N LYS A 190 -19.17 7.42 1.97
CA LYS A 190 -18.12 7.80 2.93
C LYS A 190 -18.20 6.90 4.17
N VAL A 191 -17.06 6.62 4.81
CA VAL A 191 -16.99 5.80 6.01
C VAL A 191 -17.80 6.41 7.16
N ASP A 192 -17.69 7.71 7.38
CA ASP A 192 -18.38 8.44 8.45
C ASP A 192 -19.92 8.46 8.31
N GLU A 193 -20.46 8.00 7.17
CA GLU A 193 -21.89 7.78 7.01
C GLU A 193 -22.37 6.43 7.56
N VAL A 194 -21.46 5.46 7.72
CA VAL A 194 -21.79 4.06 8.09
C VAL A 194 -21.08 3.57 9.34
N ASP A 195 -19.92 4.13 9.68
CA ASP A 195 -19.12 3.76 10.83
C ASP A 195 -18.71 5.00 11.64
N THR A 196 -18.80 4.89 12.96
CA THR A 196 -18.42 5.94 13.93
C THR A 196 -17.31 5.48 14.88
N GLU A 197 -16.67 4.36 14.60
CA GLU A 197 -15.62 3.83 15.47
C GLU A 197 -14.40 4.75 15.52
N ASN A 198 -13.84 4.88 16.72
CA ASN A 198 -12.53 5.49 16.89
C ASN A 198 -11.44 4.41 16.81
N VAL A 199 -10.92 4.17 15.59
CA VAL A 199 -9.91 3.13 15.33
C VAL A 199 -8.66 3.34 16.18
N ALA A 200 -8.20 4.58 16.37
CA ALA A 200 -7.02 4.87 17.20
C ALA A 200 -7.22 4.38 18.63
N MET A 201 -8.29 4.81 19.29
CA MET A 201 -8.61 4.40 20.67
C MET A 201 -8.82 2.90 20.79
N LYS A 202 -9.42 2.27 19.78
CA LYS A 202 -9.65 0.83 19.74
C LYS A 202 -8.33 0.05 19.74
N TYR A 203 -7.37 0.42 18.90
CA TYR A 203 -6.07 -0.23 18.83
C TYR A 203 -5.20 0.09 20.06
N GLU A 204 -5.24 1.32 20.57
CA GLU A 204 -4.59 1.67 21.84
C GLU A 204 -5.09 0.80 23.01
N ALA A 205 -6.40 0.57 23.10
CA ALA A 205 -7.00 -0.30 24.11
C ALA A 205 -6.55 -1.77 23.96
N TRP A 206 -6.17 -2.22 22.78
CA TRP A 206 -5.58 -3.54 22.52
C TRP A 206 -4.08 -3.59 22.78
N GLY A 207 -3.44 -2.48 23.21
CA GLY A 207 -2.00 -2.43 23.54
C GLY A 207 -1.09 -2.12 22.36
N TRP A 208 -1.60 -1.53 21.29
CA TRP A 208 -0.80 -1.07 20.17
C TRP A 208 -0.17 0.30 20.44
N ASN A 209 0.99 0.54 19.83
CA ASN A 209 1.52 1.88 19.60
C ASN A 209 0.79 2.48 18.39
N VAL A 210 0.09 3.61 18.56
CA VAL A 210 -0.72 4.21 17.49
C VAL A 210 -0.16 5.58 17.11
N LEU A 211 0.07 5.79 15.83
CA LEU A 211 0.58 7.02 15.24
C LEU A 211 -0.42 7.52 14.18
N THR A 212 -0.84 8.76 14.24
CA THR A 212 -1.70 9.38 13.22
C THR A 212 -0.93 10.46 12.48
N ILE A 213 -0.93 10.38 11.15
CA ILE A 213 -0.13 11.24 10.27
C ILE A 213 -0.94 11.73 9.06
N ASP A 214 -0.45 12.75 8.38
CA ASP A 214 -0.80 13.01 6.99
C ASP A 214 -0.15 11.94 6.10
N GLY A 215 -0.94 11.00 5.59
CA GLY A 215 -0.52 9.87 4.78
C GLY A 215 -0.03 10.26 3.37
N ASN A 216 -0.09 11.55 3.02
CA ASN A 216 0.47 12.10 1.79
C ASN A 216 1.69 13.01 2.05
N ASN A 217 2.17 13.10 3.28
CA ASN A 217 3.36 13.85 3.66
C ASN A 217 4.56 12.90 3.84
N ILE A 218 5.51 12.93 2.91
CA ILE A 218 6.69 12.04 2.91
C ILE A 218 7.51 12.16 4.22
N ASN A 219 7.58 13.35 4.83
CA ASN A 219 8.33 13.50 6.08
C ASN A 219 7.62 12.83 7.24
N GLU A 220 6.32 13.05 7.40
CA GLU A 220 5.52 12.40 8.46
C GLU A 220 5.49 10.88 8.29
N ILE A 221 5.37 10.37 7.06
CA ILE A 221 5.47 8.94 6.77
C ILE A 221 6.82 8.39 7.22
N ARG A 222 7.92 9.08 6.88
CA ARG A 222 9.27 8.65 7.27
C ARG A 222 9.45 8.66 8.78
N GLU A 223 9.03 9.72 9.46
CA GLU A 223 9.11 9.85 10.92
C GLU A 223 8.31 8.73 11.62
N ALA A 224 7.10 8.45 11.15
CA ALA A 224 6.27 7.37 11.67
C ALA A 224 6.91 5.99 11.45
N LEU A 225 7.49 5.74 10.28
CA LEU A 225 8.19 4.47 10.01
C LEU A 225 9.47 4.33 10.85
N VAL A 226 10.21 5.42 11.11
CA VAL A 226 11.35 5.41 12.05
C VAL A 226 10.88 5.06 13.45
N ALA A 227 9.82 5.71 13.94
CA ALA A 227 9.24 5.44 15.26
C ALA A 227 8.75 3.98 15.38
N ALA A 228 8.01 3.49 14.37
CA ALA A 228 7.50 2.12 14.32
C ALA A 228 8.61 1.07 14.30
N ASN A 229 9.70 1.32 13.57
CA ASN A 229 10.85 0.40 13.54
C ASN A 229 11.66 0.40 14.83
N SER A 230 11.59 1.48 15.62
CA SER A 230 12.26 1.63 16.91
C SER A 230 11.43 1.11 18.08
N GLU A 231 10.14 0.84 17.90
CA GLU A 231 9.29 0.24 18.92
C GLU A 231 9.69 -1.23 19.15
N THR A 232 9.90 -1.62 20.40
CA THR A 232 10.44 -2.95 20.79
C THR A 232 9.47 -3.81 21.59
N GLU A 233 8.35 -3.24 22.04
CA GLU A 233 7.44 -3.93 22.97
C GLU A 233 6.06 -4.21 22.38
N ARG A 234 5.61 -3.35 21.46
CA ARG A 234 4.22 -3.35 20.96
C ARG A 234 4.17 -3.37 19.44
N PRO A 235 3.14 -3.96 18.83
CA PRO A 235 2.87 -3.72 17.41
C PRO A 235 2.53 -2.25 17.18
N THR A 236 2.82 -1.72 15.99
CA THR A 236 2.54 -0.33 15.65
C THR A 236 1.48 -0.23 14.56
N LEU A 237 0.45 0.58 14.81
CA LEU A 237 -0.51 1.05 13.81
C LEU A 237 -0.16 2.48 13.41
N ILE A 238 0.10 2.69 12.12
CA ILE A 238 0.23 4.02 11.53
C ILE A 238 -1.08 4.33 10.80
N ILE A 239 -1.85 5.29 11.29
CA ILE A 239 -3.08 5.78 10.64
C ILE A 239 -2.70 6.93 9.73
N GLY A 240 -2.62 6.68 8.43
CA GLY A 240 -2.33 7.67 7.41
C GLY A 240 -3.62 8.24 6.82
N ARG A 241 -3.89 9.51 7.09
CA ARG A 241 -4.99 10.20 6.40
C ARG A 241 -4.55 10.51 4.98
N THR A 242 -5.18 9.87 4.00
CA THR A 242 -4.85 10.05 2.59
C THR A 242 -6.00 10.65 1.82
N VAL A 243 -5.73 11.05 0.58
CA VAL A 243 -6.73 11.60 -0.34
C VAL A 243 -7.03 10.58 -1.42
N MET A 244 -8.28 10.12 -1.49
CA MET A 244 -8.76 9.23 -2.55
C MET A 244 -8.55 9.88 -3.93
N GLY A 245 -7.92 9.15 -4.85
CA GLY A 245 -7.65 9.66 -6.19
C GLY A 245 -6.70 10.86 -6.23
N LYS A 246 -5.72 10.91 -5.33
CA LYS A 246 -4.76 12.02 -5.22
C LYS A 246 -4.11 12.37 -6.55
N GLY A 247 -4.20 13.65 -6.93
CA GLY A 247 -3.67 14.19 -8.17
C GLY A 247 -4.61 14.04 -9.37
N ALA A 248 -5.80 13.43 -9.21
CA ALA A 248 -6.79 13.35 -10.26
C ALA A 248 -7.40 14.75 -10.54
N VAL A 249 -7.58 15.07 -11.82
CA VAL A 249 -8.20 16.33 -12.26
C VAL A 249 -9.26 16.09 -13.33
N ALA A 250 -10.21 17.02 -13.43
CA ALA A 250 -11.18 17.09 -14.52
C ALA A 250 -10.54 17.69 -15.79
N ALA A 251 -11.26 17.67 -16.90
CA ALA A 251 -10.79 18.19 -18.20
C ALA A 251 -10.45 19.69 -18.19
N ASP A 252 -11.08 20.46 -17.30
CA ASP A 252 -10.80 21.88 -17.09
C ASP A 252 -9.62 22.15 -16.14
N GLY A 253 -9.00 21.07 -15.61
CA GLY A 253 -7.88 21.14 -14.66
C GLY A 253 -8.31 21.33 -13.20
N SER A 254 -9.60 21.39 -12.89
CA SER A 254 -10.08 21.42 -11.50
C SER A 254 -9.83 20.08 -10.80
N SER A 255 -9.63 20.10 -9.46
CA SER A 255 -9.39 18.88 -8.68
C SER A 255 -10.57 17.92 -8.78
N PHE A 256 -10.25 16.64 -9.00
CA PHE A 256 -11.19 15.52 -8.96
C PHE A 256 -10.88 14.55 -7.83
N GLU A 257 -10.12 14.99 -6.84
CA GLU A 257 -9.77 14.22 -5.64
C GLU A 257 -10.97 14.01 -4.72
N ASP A 258 -10.85 13.03 -3.82
CA ASP A 258 -11.82 12.71 -2.76
C ASP A 258 -13.23 12.39 -3.28
N ARG A 259 -13.31 11.77 -4.45
CA ARG A 259 -14.58 11.36 -5.07
C ARG A 259 -14.81 9.86 -4.88
N VAL A 260 -15.99 9.48 -4.37
CA VAL A 260 -16.42 8.07 -4.26
C VAL A 260 -16.33 7.36 -5.62
N SER A 261 -16.67 8.04 -6.72
CA SER A 261 -16.60 7.48 -8.07
C SER A 261 -15.20 7.01 -8.50
N THR A 262 -14.11 7.56 -7.92
CA THR A 262 -12.73 7.13 -8.23
C THR A 262 -12.34 5.85 -7.52
N HIS A 263 -13.14 5.36 -6.57
CA HIS A 263 -12.82 4.14 -5.82
C HIS A 263 -12.71 2.92 -6.75
N GLY A 264 -13.76 2.61 -7.51
CA GLY A 264 -13.88 1.33 -8.23
C GLY A 264 -14.06 1.46 -9.74
N GLN A 265 -13.72 2.60 -10.36
CA GLN A 265 -13.87 2.83 -11.79
C GLN A 265 -12.62 3.48 -12.40
N PRO A 266 -12.35 3.25 -13.71
CA PRO A 266 -11.38 4.06 -14.45
C PRO A 266 -11.62 5.55 -14.25
N LEU A 267 -10.57 6.37 -14.19
CA LEU A 267 -10.71 7.82 -13.99
C LEU A 267 -11.65 8.46 -15.03
N SER A 268 -11.54 8.06 -16.31
CA SER A 268 -12.40 8.52 -17.37
C SER A 268 -13.89 8.17 -17.15
N ALA A 269 -14.17 6.97 -16.65
CA ALA A 269 -15.53 6.53 -16.33
C ALA A 269 -16.07 7.20 -15.05
N ALA A 270 -15.20 7.54 -14.12
CA ALA A 270 -15.54 8.23 -12.87
C ALA A 270 -15.89 9.73 -13.10
N GLY A 271 -15.49 10.29 -14.24
CA GLY A 271 -15.69 11.70 -14.59
C GLY A 271 -14.45 12.59 -14.52
N ALA A 272 -13.28 12.01 -14.15
CA ALA A 272 -12.00 12.69 -14.28
C ALA A 272 -11.46 12.62 -15.72
N ASP A 273 -10.42 13.39 -16.01
CA ASP A 273 -9.69 13.32 -17.27
C ASP A 273 -8.32 12.67 -17.06
N PHE A 274 -8.12 11.49 -17.64
CA PHE A 274 -6.86 10.75 -17.47
C PHE A 274 -5.67 11.51 -18.08
N ALA A 275 -5.81 12.10 -19.27
CA ALA A 275 -4.71 12.80 -19.92
C ALA A 275 -4.34 14.10 -19.18
N ALA A 276 -5.33 14.84 -18.70
CA ALA A 276 -5.12 16.01 -17.85
C ALA A 276 -4.47 15.62 -16.52
N THR A 277 -4.88 14.51 -15.89
CA THR A 277 -4.28 13.96 -14.67
C THR A 277 -2.81 13.61 -14.87
N VAL A 278 -2.46 12.91 -15.94
CA VAL A 278 -1.05 12.58 -16.27
C VAL A 278 -0.22 13.86 -16.42
N LYS A 279 -0.74 14.86 -17.13
CA LYS A 279 -0.08 16.14 -17.29
C LYS A 279 0.05 16.90 -15.97
N HIS A 280 -0.98 16.91 -15.13
CA HIS A 280 -0.99 17.54 -13.81
C HIS A 280 0.09 16.95 -12.91
N LEU A 281 0.23 15.64 -12.89
CA LEU A 281 1.28 14.92 -12.16
C LEU A 281 2.69 15.07 -12.80
N GLY A 282 2.80 15.88 -13.84
CA GLY A 282 4.08 16.33 -14.42
C GLY A 282 4.79 15.26 -15.26
N LEU A 283 4.07 14.23 -15.75
CA LEU A 283 4.58 13.27 -16.73
C LEU A 283 3.94 13.52 -18.09
N SER A 284 4.70 13.23 -19.15
CA SER A 284 4.10 13.06 -20.47
C SER A 284 3.85 11.57 -20.68
N LEU A 285 2.84 11.23 -21.48
CA LEU A 285 2.53 9.85 -21.85
C LEU A 285 3.74 9.12 -22.50
N ILE A 286 4.72 9.85 -22.99
CA ILE A 286 5.97 9.32 -23.57
C ILE A 286 6.88 8.72 -22.48
N HIS A 287 6.81 9.18 -21.23
CA HIS A 287 7.66 8.68 -20.13
C HIS A 287 7.11 7.42 -19.44
N ILE A 288 5.90 6.96 -19.78
CA ILE A 288 5.35 5.71 -19.25
C ILE A 288 6.09 4.48 -19.79
N SER A 289 6.79 4.62 -20.94
CA SER A 289 7.57 3.55 -21.55
C SER A 289 8.93 3.29 -20.87
N GLU A 290 9.43 4.23 -20.06
CA GLU A 290 10.71 4.07 -19.34
C GLU A 290 10.59 4.58 -17.88
N PRO A 291 9.95 3.82 -16.97
CA PRO A 291 9.83 4.24 -15.57
C PRO A 291 11.19 4.31 -14.89
N THR A 292 11.41 5.36 -14.10
CA THR A 292 12.61 5.50 -13.27
C THR A 292 12.62 4.38 -12.22
N ARG A 293 13.56 3.46 -12.31
CA ARG A 293 13.67 2.31 -11.40
C ARG A 293 13.98 2.79 -9.97
N LEU A 294 13.27 2.23 -8.99
CA LEU A 294 13.67 2.30 -7.59
C LEU A 294 14.97 1.50 -7.42
N ARG A 295 16.09 2.19 -7.28
CA ARG A 295 17.33 1.57 -6.79
C ARG A 295 17.41 1.83 -5.30
N ARG A 296 17.58 0.76 -4.50
CA ARG A 296 17.99 0.88 -3.12
C ARG A 296 19.25 1.74 -3.09
N ILE A 297 19.20 2.86 -2.38
CA ILE A 297 20.40 3.64 -2.07
C ILE A 297 21.08 2.83 -0.96
N SER A 298 22.11 2.09 -1.36
CA SER A 298 23.00 1.36 -0.45
C SER A 298 23.85 2.33 0.37
#